data_7d740ab94d05e056aa9ab5bb14804b5c
#
_entry.id   7d740ab94d05e056aa9ab5bb14804b5c
#
_cell.length_a   1.000
_cell.length_b   1.000
_cell.length_c   1.000
_cell.angle_alpha   90.00
_cell.angle_beta   90.00
_cell.angle_gamma   90.00
#
_symmetry.space_group_name_H-M   'P 1'
#
loop_
_entity.id
_entity.type
_entity.pdbx_description
1 polymer ?
#
loop_
_entity_poly.entity_id
_entity_poly.type
_entity_poly.pdbx_seq_one_letter_code
_entity_poly.pdbx_strand_id
1 'polypeptide(L)'
;MTARKHYTALSTQARDMIASLSRKGRLISWLRVVVFIAAIVLGIMLRHDVTAMSIAIAAAVITFLALVKWHDNVITHRLREEALLKFAESRLQVLDGNLSGLPRGERYIDSNHPYSYDLDVFGDKSLFSLLDSTATPGGSDKLAHRL
;
A
#
# COMPACT_ATOMS: atom_id res chain seq x y z
N MET A 1 13.24 -23.54 8.95
CA MET A 1 12.66 -22.97 7.72
C MET A 1 13.71 -22.06 7.09
N THR A 2 14.07 -22.23 5.81
CA THR A 2 15.11 -21.39 5.20
C THR A 2 14.53 -19.99 4.96
N ALA A 3 15.29 -18.92 5.26
CA ALA A 3 14.84 -17.52 5.10
C ALA A 3 14.19 -17.25 3.73
N ARG A 4 14.77 -17.80 2.66
CA ARG A 4 14.20 -17.73 1.30
C ARG A 4 12.77 -18.27 1.22
N LYS A 5 12.49 -19.44 1.80
CA LYS A 5 11.12 -20.02 1.81
C LYS A 5 10.13 -19.11 2.51
N HIS A 6 10.55 -18.48 3.60
CA HIS A 6 9.71 -17.54 4.33
C HIS A 6 9.33 -16.30 3.48
N TYR A 7 10.32 -15.64 2.87
CA TYR A 7 10.04 -14.45 2.05
C TYR A 7 9.30 -14.77 0.75
N THR A 8 9.55 -15.95 0.14
CA THR A 8 8.76 -16.40 -1.02
C THR A 8 7.30 -16.64 -0.65
N ALA A 9 7.03 -17.30 0.47
CA ALA A 9 5.66 -17.51 0.94
C ALA A 9 4.97 -16.18 1.25
N LEU A 10 5.66 -15.24 1.91
CA LEU A 10 5.15 -13.91 2.22
C LEU A 10 4.81 -13.13 0.95
N SER A 11 5.68 -13.12 -0.05
CA SER A 11 5.44 -12.43 -1.33
C SER A 11 4.26 -13.02 -2.10
N THR A 12 4.12 -14.34 -2.12
CA THR A 12 3.00 -15.03 -2.77
C THR A 12 1.69 -14.67 -2.07
N GLN A 13 1.65 -14.77 -0.74
CA GLN A 13 0.46 -14.42 0.04
C GLN A 13 0.05 -12.95 -0.16
N ALA A 14 1.00 -12.02 -0.15
CA ALA A 14 0.74 -10.61 -0.39
C ALA A 14 0.16 -10.37 -1.80
N ARG A 15 0.71 -11.03 -2.84
CA ARG A 15 0.19 -10.93 -4.22
C ARG A 15 -1.24 -11.44 -4.33
N ASP A 16 -1.56 -12.58 -3.74
CA ASP A 16 -2.91 -13.14 -3.75
C ASP A 16 -3.91 -12.22 -3.03
N MET A 17 -3.49 -11.66 -1.90
CA MET A 17 -4.30 -10.69 -1.16
C MET A 17 -4.54 -9.41 -1.97
N ILE A 18 -3.52 -8.83 -2.60
CA ILE A 18 -3.63 -7.67 -3.49
C ILE A 18 -4.61 -7.97 -4.64
N ALA A 19 -4.51 -9.13 -5.27
CA ALA A 19 -5.41 -9.52 -6.36
C ALA A 19 -6.87 -9.62 -5.89
N SER A 20 -7.11 -10.19 -4.71
CA SER A 20 -8.44 -10.29 -4.11
C SER A 20 -9.03 -8.91 -3.76
N LEU A 21 -8.24 -8.05 -3.13
CA LEU A 21 -8.63 -6.68 -2.76
C LEU A 21 -8.90 -5.82 -3.99
N SER A 22 -8.12 -5.98 -5.07
CA SER A 22 -8.35 -5.29 -6.33
C SER A 22 -9.67 -5.69 -7.00
N ARG A 23 -10.05 -6.98 -6.93
CA ARG A 23 -11.38 -7.45 -7.42
C ARG A 23 -12.50 -6.82 -6.59
N LYS A 24 -12.38 -6.83 -5.26
CA LYS A 24 -13.37 -6.21 -4.37
C LYS A 24 -13.49 -4.70 -4.63
N GLY A 25 -12.39 -3.99 -4.81
CA GLY A 25 -12.38 -2.57 -5.15
C GLY A 25 -13.14 -2.26 -6.45
N ARG A 26 -12.92 -3.05 -7.50
CA ARG A 26 -13.66 -2.91 -8.77
C ARG A 26 -15.16 -3.16 -8.60
N LEU A 27 -15.55 -4.20 -7.85
CA LEU A 27 -16.96 -4.47 -7.57
C LEU A 27 -17.64 -3.32 -6.83
N ILE A 28 -16.97 -2.75 -5.82
CA ILE A 28 -17.50 -1.60 -5.08
C ILE A 28 -17.67 -0.39 -6.00
N SER A 29 -16.72 -0.15 -6.90
CA SER A 29 -16.80 0.94 -7.88
C SER A 29 -17.99 0.77 -8.83
N TRP A 30 -18.21 -0.43 -9.35
CA TRP A 30 -19.38 -0.74 -10.17
C TRP A 30 -20.69 -0.59 -9.39
N LEU A 31 -20.72 -1.05 -8.14
CA LEU A 31 -21.89 -0.94 -7.28
C LEU A 31 -22.29 0.52 -7.03
N ARG A 32 -21.32 1.43 -6.89
CA ARG A 32 -21.58 2.88 -6.78
C ARG A 32 -22.31 3.42 -8.02
N VAL A 33 -21.86 3.03 -9.21
CA VAL A 33 -22.50 3.46 -10.46
C VAL A 33 -23.94 2.95 -10.54
N VAL A 34 -24.16 1.70 -10.15
CA VAL A 34 -25.52 1.11 -10.11
C VAL A 34 -26.42 1.83 -9.12
N VAL A 35 -25.92 2.11 -7.91
CA VAL A 35 -26.67 2.86 -6.87
C VAL A 35 -27.01 4.27 -7.37
N PHE A 36 -26.09 4.93 -8.03
CA PHE A 36 -26.30 6.27 -8.57
C PHE A 36 -27.38 6.28 -9.67
N ILE A 37 -27.31 5.34 -10.62
CA ILE A 37 -28.32 5.19 -11.68
C ILE A 37 -29.68 4.85 -11.08
N ALA A 38 -29.74 3.92 -10.13
CA ALA A 38 -30.97 3.54 -9.44
C ALA A 38 -31.60 4.74 -8.69
N ALA A 39 -30.80 5.58 -8.06
CA ALA A 39 -31.27 6.79 -7.40
C ALA A 39 -31.92 7.77 -8.38
N ILE A 40 -31.36 7.95 -9.57
CA ILE A 40 -31.93 8.81 -10.62
C ILE A 40 -33.27 8.23 -11.11
N VAL A 41 -33.32 6.93 -11.42
CA VAL A 41 -34.54 6.26 -11.89
C VAL A 41 -35.66 6.35 -10.86
N LEU A 42 -35.36 6.06 -9.59
CA LEU A 42 -36.32 6.17 -8.48
C LEU A 42 -36.81 7.61 -8.30
N GLY A 43 -35.91 8.61 -8.39
CA GLY A 43 -36.29 10.04 -8.33
C GLY A 43 -37.27 10.43 -9.43
N ILE A 44 -37.10 9.92 -10.66
CA ILE A 44 -38.01 10.18 -11.77
C ILE A 44 -39.36 9.47 -11.55
N MET A 45 -39.34 8.23 -11.08
CA MET A 45 -40.57 7.45 -10.84
C MET A 45 -41.41 8.02 -9.69
N LEU A 46 -40.75 8.49 -8.61
CA LEU A 46 -41.42 8.99 -7.40
C LEU A 46 -41.68 10.49 -7.43
N ARG A 47 -41.55 11.15 -8.59
CA ARG A 47 -41.69 12.63 -8.71
C ARG A 47 -43.03 13.19 -8.25
N HIS A 48 -44.08 12.35 -8.17
CA HIS A 48 -45.42 12.74 -7.76
C HIS A 48 -45.64 12.60 -6.23
N ASP A 49 -44.74 11.90 -5.54
CA ASP A 49 -44.82 11.70 -4.09
C ASP A 49 -43.53 12.24 -3.44
N VAL A 50 -43.59 13.47 -2.93
CA VAL A 50 -42.47 14.18 -2.33
C VAL A 50 -41.91 13.41 -1.13
N THR A 51 -42.77 12.76 -0.34
CA THR A 51 -42.36 12.02 0.85
C THR A 51 -41.58 10.76 0.47
N ALA A 52 -42.09 9.97 -0.45
CA ALA A 52 -41.41 8.76 -0.94
C ALA A 52 -40.08 9.11 -1.65
N MET A 53 -40.09 10.19 -2.44
CA MET A 53 -38.87 10.67 -3.11
C MET A 53 -37.79 11.10 -2.10
N SER A 54 -38.13 11.84 -1.03
CA SER A 54 -37.16 12.28 -0.03
C SER A 54 -36.55 11.10 0.74
N ILE A 55 -37.35 10.09 1.08
CA ILE A 55 -36.87 8.86 1.72
C ILE A 55 -35.91 8.08 0.79
N ALA A 56 -36.27 7.95 -0.49
CA ALA A 56 -35.44 7.25 -1.47
C ALA A 56 -34.08 7.94 -1.68
N ILE A 57 -34.05 9.27 -1.75
CA ILE A 57 -32.83 10.05 -1.86
C ILE A 57 -31.97 9.88 -0.61
N ALA A 58 -32.56 9.99 0.59
CA ALA A 58 -31.83 9.78 1.84
C ALA A 58 -31.20 8.40 1.93
N ALA A 59 -31.96 7.35 1.57
CA ALA A 59 -31.45 5.97 1.54
C ALA A 59 -30.30 5.80 0.53
N ALA A 60 -30.42 6.40 -0.67
CA ALA A 60 -29.36 6.37 -1.68
C ALA A 60 -28.07 7.05 -1.21
N VAL A 61 -28.18 8.22 -0.56
CA VAL A 61 -27.03 8.96 0.00
C VAL A 61 -26.34 8.13 1.10
N ILE A 62 -27.11 7.56 2.04
CA ILE A 62 -26.55 6.73 3.11
C ILE A 62 -25.81 5.52 2.52
N THR A 63 -26.43 4.82 1.55
CA THR A 63 -25.81 3.68 0.88
C THR A 63 -24.53 4.09 0.14
N PHE A 64 -24.55 5.21 -0.55
CA PHE A 64 -23.38 5.73 -1.27
C PHE A 64 -22.24 6.04 -0.31
N LEU A 65 -22.49 6.72 0.82
CA LEU A 65 -21.49 7.04 1.84
C LEU A 65 -20.91 5.77 2.48
N ALA A 66 -21.73 4.76 2.75
CA ALA A 66 -21.27 3.47 3.24
C ALA A 66 -20.33 2.78 2.24
N LEU A 67 -20.65 2.82 0.93
CA LEU A 67 -19.78 2.29 -0.11
C LEU A 67 -18.47 3.06 -0.26
N VAL A 68 -18.48 4.38 -0.06
CA VAL A 68 -17.25 5.20 -0.03
C VAL A 68 -16.33 4.73 1.09
N LYS A 69 -16.86 4.64 2.31
CA LYS A 69 -16.07 4.24 3.48
C LYS A 69 -15.53 2.80 3.35
N TRP A 70 -16.32 1.90 2.78
CA TRP A 70 -15.86 0.52 2.51
C TRP A 70 -14.73 0.49 1.48
N HIS A 71 -14.83 1.32 0.44
CA HIS A 71 -13.77 1.42 -0.57
C HIS A 71 -12.44 1.91 0.03
N ASP A 72 -12.48 2.93 0.90
CA ASP A 72 -11.29 3.47 1.56
C ASP A 72 -10.59 2.41 2.44
N ASN A 73 -11.38 1.59 3.15
CA ASN A 73 -10.84 0.46 3.90
C ASN A 73 -10.12 -0.55 2.98
N VAL A 74 -10.71 -0.89 1.83
CA VAL A 74 -10.10 -1.82 0.86
C VAL A 74 -8.80 -1.25 0.30
N ILE A 75 -8.74 0.05 0.00
CA ILE A 75 -7.51 0.71 -0.46
C ILE A 75 -6.43 0.67 0.63
N THR A 76 -6.77 1.00 1.87
CA THR A 76 -5.82 0.99 2.98
C THR A 76 -5.22 -0.39 3.21
N HIS A 77 -6.04 -1.44 3.19
CA HIS A 77 -5.55 -2.82 3.28
C HIS A 77 -4.65 -3.18 2.10
N ARG A 78 -5.02 -2.80 0.88
CA ARG A 78 -4.21 -3.04 -0.30
C ARG A 78 -2.83 -2.38 -0.21
N LEU A 79 -2.74 -1.11 0.23
CA LEU A 79 -1.47 -0.41 0.41
C LEU A 79 -0.56 -1.09 1.43
N ARG A 80 -1.12 -1.68 2.48
CA ARG A 80 -0.34 -2.48 3.45
C ARG A 80 0.25 -3.72 2.81
N GLU A 81 -0.54 -4.46 2.03
CA GLU A 81 -0.06 -5.66 1.34
C GLU A 81 0.98 -5.34 0.25
N GLU A 82 0.83 -4.21 -0.45
CA GLU A 82 1.84 -3.71 -1.40
C GLU A 82 3.16 -3.37 -0.71
N ALA A 83 3.12 -2.77 0.49
CA ALA A 83 4.31 -2.52 1.29
C ALA A 83 4.98 -3.82 1.76
N LEU A 84 4.20 -4.82 2.21
CA LEU A 84 4.72 -6.14 2.59
C LEU A 84 5.33 -6.88 1.39
N LEU A 85 4.70 -6.81 0.22
CA LEU A 85 5.22 -7.39 -1.01
C LEU A 85 6.58 -6.77 -1.37
N LYS A 86 6.65 -5.44 -1.41
CA LYS A 86 7.89 -4.72 -1.68
C LYS A 86 9.00 -5.07 -0.70
N PHE A 87 8.66 -5.18 0.58
CA PHE A 87 9.60 -5.63 1.62
C PHE A 87 10.11 -7.05 1.34
N ALA A 88 9.21 -8.01 1.10
CA ALA A 88 9.58 -9.39 0.84
C ALA A 88 10.45 -9.53 -0.42
N GLU A 89 10.11 -8.81 -1.49
CA GLU A 89 10.88 -8.80 -2.74
C GLU A 89 12.27 -8.21 -2.54
N SER A 90 12.41 -7.10 -1.79
CA SER A 90 13.72 -6.53 -1.48
C SER A 90 14.60 -7.50 -0.69
N ARG A 91 14.02 -8.26 0.27
CA ARG A 91 14.77 -9.29 1.01
C ARG A 91 15.17 -10.48 0.15
N LEU A 92 14.35 -10.88 -0.80
CA LEU A 92 14.72 -11.91 -1.78
C LEU A 92 15.86 -11.44 -2.68
N GLN A 93 15.85 -10.20 -3.14
CA GLN A 93 16.95 -9.60 -3.91
C GLN A 93 18.28 -9.64 -3.13
N VAL A 94 18.25 -9.25 -1.86
CA VAL A 94 19.43 -9.34 -0.98
C VAL A 94 19.93 -10.77 -0.86
N LEU A 95 19.05 -11.75 -0.68
CA LEU A 95 19.42 -13.17 -0.61
C LEU A 95 19.98 -13.71 -1.93
N ASP A 96 19.66 -13.09 -3.06
CA ASP A 96 20.22 -13.41 -4.39
C ASP A 96 21.53 -12.65 -4.68
N GLY A 97 22.03 -11.86 -3.73
CA GLY A 97 23.22 -11.03 -3.90
C GLY A 97 23.00 -9.81 -4.79
N ASN A 98 21.76 -9.53 -5.18
CA ASN A 98 21.42 -8.36 -5.98
C ASN A 98 21.03 -7.18 -5.08
N LEU A 99 21.95 -6.23 -4.92
CA LEU A 99 21.74 -5.02 -4.11
C LEU A 99 21.31 -3.82 -4.96
N SER A 100 21.15 -3.98 -6.27
CA SER A 100 20.71 -2.90 -7.17
C SER A 100 19.25 -2.52 -6.88
N GLY A 101 19.00 -1.21 -6.77
CA GLY A 101 17.66 -0.68 -6.48
C GLY A 101 17.27 -0.62 -5.00
N LEU A 102 18.15 -1.05 -4.09
CA LEU A 102 17.97 -0.84 -2.66
C LEU A 102 18.28 0.61 -2.27
N PRO A 103 17.74 1.11 -1.15
CA PRO A 103 18.06 2.43 -0.62
C PRO A 103 19.56 2.57 -0.37
N ARG A 104 20.21 3.53 -1.01
CA ARG A 104 21.67 3.71 -0.92
C ARG A 104 22.12 4.55 0.27
N GLY A 105 21.21 5.30 0.87
CA GLY A 105 21.54 6.19 1.98
C GLY A 105 22.48 7.34 1.61
N GLU A 106 22.56 7.73 0.33
CA GLU A 106 23.49 8.78 -0.17
C GLU A 106 23.33 10.10 0.57
N ARG A 107 22.12 10.42 1.03
CA ARG A 107 21.83 11.65 1.82
C ARG A 107 22.48 11.67 3.19
N TYR A 108 23.00 10.55 3.66
CA TYR A 108 23.66 10.42 4.98
C TYR A 108 25.18 10.40 4.87
N ILE A 109 25.74 10.51 3.66
CA ILE A 109 27.18 10.57 3.47
C ILE A 109 27.71 11.86 4.09
N ASP A 110 28.54 11.74 5.12
CA ASP A 110 29.26 12.84 5.74
C ASP A 110 30.74 12.71 5.40
N SER A 111 31.26 13.69 4.65
CA SER A 111 32.69 13.74 4.26
C SER A 111 33.63 13.94 5.46
N ASN A 112 33.13 14.40 6.59
CA ASN A 112 33.93 14.61 7.80
C ASN A 112 33.97 13.37 8.71
N HIS A 113 33.16 12.34 8.41
CA HIS A 113 33.13 11.11 9.20
C HIS A 113 34.33 10.22 8.80
N PRO A 114 35.25 9.87 9.71
CA PRO A 114 36.52 9.25 9.38
C PRO A 114 36.44 7.85 8.76
N TYR A 115 35.30 7.14 8.95
CA TYR A 115 35.16 5.74 8.54
C TYR A 115 34.06 5.50 7.53
N SER A 116 33.24 6.49 7.18
CA SER A 116 32.05 6.27 6.31
C SER A 116 32.43 5.83 4.90
N TYR A 117 33.58 6.29 4.39
CA TYR A 117 34.09 5.91 3.07
C TYR A 117 34.86 4.57 3.09
N ASP A 118 35.67 4.33 4.12
CA ASP A 118 36.53 3.14 4.18
C ASP A 118 35.72 1.86 4.43
N LEU A 119 34.52 1.97 5.04
CA LEU A 119 33.69 0.83 5.40
C LEU A 119 32.46 0.68 4.51
N ASP A 120 32.34 1.43 3.41
CA ASP A 120 31.17 1.42 2.52
C ASP A 120 29.84 1.45 3.29
N VAL A 121 29.76 2.31 4.31
CA VAL A 121 28.59 2.40 5.19
C VAL A 121 27.36 2.89 4.42
N PHE A 122 27.54 3.90 3.55
CA PHE A 122 26.52 4.49 2.70
C PHE A 122 26.97 4.44 1.23
N GLY A 123 26.01 4.47 0.31
CA GLY A 123 26.26 4.41 -1.13
C GLY A 123 25.76 3.13 -1.78
N ASP A 124 26.32 2.82 -2.95
CA ASP A 124 25.94 1.63 -3.69
C ASP A 124 26.48 0.36 -3.03
N LYS A 125 25.65 -0.66 -2.86
CA LYS A 125 25.99 -1.94 -2.21
C LYS A 125 26.52 -1.81 -0.77
N SER A 126 26.16 -0.74 -0.09
CA SER A 126 26.63 -0.39 1.25
C SER A 126 26.00 -1.23 2.35
N LEU A 127 26.57 -1.11 3.56
CA LEU A 127 26.00 -1.71 4.76
C LEU A 127 24.59 -1.20 5.04
N PHE A 128 24.35 0.10 4.83
CA PHE A 128 23.03 0.70 4.93
C PHE A 128 22.03 0.02 3.99
N SER A 129 22.39 -0.22 2.71
CA SER A 129 21.54 -0.89 1.74
C SER A 129 21.12 -2.29 2.18
N LEU A 130 22.02 -3.02 2.85
CA LEU A 130 21.73 -4.36 3.39
C LEU A 130 20.80 -4.33 4.59
N LEU A 131 20.98 -3.35 5.48
CA LEU A 131 20.29 -3.28 6.76
C LEU A 131 18.96 -2.52 6.67
N ASP A 132 18.84 -1.56 5.74
CA ASP A 132 17.62 -0.75 5.65
C ASP A 132 16.42 -1.58 5.24
N SER A 133 15.60 -1.87 6.23
CA SER A 133 14.30 -2.53 6.11
C SER A 133 13.19 -1.63 6.64
N THR A 134 13.47 -0.35 6.76
CA THR A 134 12.55 0.59 7.37
C THR A 134 11.43 0.96 6.39
N ALA A 135 10.22 1.14 6.92
CA ALA A 135 9.05 1.52 6.13
C ALA A 135 8.82 3.04 6.12
N THR A 136 9.59 3.80 6.90
CA THR A 136 9.39 5.24 7.07
C THR A 136 10.72 6.00 6.98
N PRO A 137 10.70 7.25 6.48
CA PRO A 137 11.89 8.09 6.44
C PRO A 137 12.57 8.24 7.82
N GLY A 138 11.79 8.47 8.88
CA GLY A 138 12.32 8.58 10.23
C GLY A 138 12.93 7.29 10.78
N GLY A 139 12.52 6.12 10.27
CA GLY A 139 13.17 4.85 10.56
C GLY A 139 14.55 4.77 9.89
N SER A 140 14.64 5.14 8.60
CA SER A 140 15.90 5.22 7.86
C SER A 140 16.86 6.23 8.49
N ASP A 141 16.34 7.39 8.94
CA ASP A 141 17.17 8.41 9.62
C ASP A 141 17.76 7.86 10.92
N LYS A 142 16.97 7.14 11.73
CA LYS A 142 17.45 6.50 12.96
C LYS A 142 18.46 5.39 12.69
N LEU A 143 18.27 4.61 11.63
CA LEU A 143 19.24 3.59 11.23
C LEU A 143 20.56 4.23 10.84
N ALA A 144 20.51 5.24 9.96
CA ALA A 144 21.69 5.96 9.49
C ALA A 144 22.48 6.61 10.64
N HIS A 145 21.78 7.17 11.63
CA HIS A 145 22.43 7.77 12.80
C HIS A 145 23.12 6.75 13.74
N ARG A 146 22.81 5.47 13.59
CA ARG A 146 23.42 4.39 14.39
C ARG A 146 24.56 3.67 13.69
N LEU A 147 24.71 3.89 12.41
CA LEU A 147 25.81 3.38 11.59
C LEU A 147 26.97 4.34 11.57
#